data_2b8bb4bb28bb1f11ec6fc8068b1ac631
#
_entry.id   2b8bb4bb28bb1f11ec6fc8068b1ac631
#
_cell.length_a   1.000
_cell.length_b   1.000
_cell.length_c   1.000
_cell.angle_alpha   90.00
_cell.angle_beta   90.00
_cell.angle_gamma   90.00
#
_symmetry.space_group_name_H-M   'P 1'
#
loop_
_entity.id
_entity.type
_entity.pdbx_description
1 polymer ?
#
loop_
_entity_poly.entity_id
_entity_poly.type
_entity_poly.pdbx_seq_one_letter_code
_entity_poly.pdbx_strand_id
1 'polypeptide(L)'
;MTIRRGDILWADLGMFPTTSVQGGVRPVIVVSNNKANTYSSVITVVPLTSRIYKKRYLPTHVFISKYDMTGIRKGSLALAEQVMSISTKCIIEKCGRVNKWSLCLLYTSPSPRDCS
;
A
#
# COMPACT_ATOMS: atom_id res chain seq x y z
N MET A 1 -12.75 -1.94 -13.32
CA MET A 1 -12.56 -1.78 -11.87
C MET A 1 -12.20 -0.34 -11.58
N THR A 2 -12.89 0.29 -10.67
CA THR A 2 -12.56 1.66 -10.27
C THR A 2 -11.55 1.62 -9.14
N ILE A 3 -10.39 2.21 -9.37
CA ILE A 3 -9.30 2.25 -8.39
C ILE A 3 -9.24 3.65 -7.79
N ARG A 4 -9.28 3.72 -6.47
CA ARG A 4 -9.26 4.99 -5.75
C ARG A 4 -8.15 4.98 -4.72
N ARG A 5 -7.64 6.18 -4.44
CA ARG A 5 -6.64 6.36 -3.37
C ARG A 5 -7.19 5.81 -2.05
N GLY A 6 -6.39 5.01 -1.37
CA GLY A 6 -6.80 4.34 -0.14
C GLY A 6 -7.36 2.95 -0.33
N ASP A 7 -7.58 2.53 -1.57
CA ASP A 7 -8.00 1.14 -1.81
C ASP A 7 -6.87 0.19 -1.49
N ILE A 8 -7.25 -0.97 -0.95
CA ILE A 8 -6.33 -2.09 -0.75
C ILE A 8 -6.62 -3.09 -1.85
N LEU A 9 -5.58 -3.44 -2.61
CA LEU A 9 -5.70 -4.33 -3.75
C LEU A 9 -4.79 -5.53 -3.54
N TRP A 10 -5.25 -6.71 -3.95
CA TRP A 10 -4.37 -7.86 -4.14
C TRP A 10 -3.68 -7.69 -5.48
N ALA A 11 -2.36 -7.68 -5.46
CA ALA A 11 -1.57 -7.48 -6.67
C ALA A 11 -0.47 -8.52 -6.76
N ASP A 12 -0.19 -8.93 -7.99
CA ASP A 12 0.95 -9.80 -8.29
C ASP A 12 2.13 -8.91 -8.64
N LEU A 13 3.06 -8.79 -7.70
CA LEU A 13 4.24 -7.94 -7.86
C LEU A 13 5.38 -8.68 -8.57
N GLY A 14 5.17 -9.95 -8.89
CA GLY A 14 6.17 -10.73 -9.60
C GLY A 14 7.42 -11.01 -8.78
N MET A 15 8.49 -11.34 -9.47
CA MET A 15 9.79 -11.56 -8.86
C MET A 15 10.68 -10.37 -9.15
N PHE A 16 11.23 -9.79 -8.08
CA PHE A 16 12.17 -8.68 -8.21
C PHE A 16 13.59 -9.19 -7.94
N PRO A 17 14.57 -8.77 -8.75
CA PRO A 17 15.95 -9.22 -8.57
C PRO A 17 16.59 -8.70 -7.28
N THR A 18 16.10 -7.59 -6.73
CA THR A 18 16.61 -7.05 -5.49
C THR A 18 15.79 -7.58 -4.32
N THR A 19 16.45 -7.90 -3.22
CA THR A 19 15.81 -8.51 -2.07
C THR A 19 15.07 -7.51 -1.19
N SER A 20 15.30 -6.21 -1.39
CA SER A 20 14.68 -5.19 -0.55
C SER A 20 13.22 -4.92 -0.91
N VAL A 21 12.77 -5.34 -2.09
CA VAL A 21 11.42 -5.13 -2.57
C VAL A 21 10.59 -6.38 -2.36
N GLN A 22 9.39 -6.22 -1.81
CA GLN A 22 8.47 -7.33 -1.61
C GLN A 22 7.92 -7.79 -2.96
N GLY A 23 8.12 -9.08 -3.27
CA GLY A 23 7.57 -9.67 -4.49
C GLY A 23 6.40 -10.58 -4.20
N GLY A 24 5.92 -11.27 -5.24
CA GLY A 24 4.82 -12.22 -5.16
C GLY A 24 3.46 -11.54 -5.04
N VAL A 25 2.45 -12.33 -4.70
CA VAL A 25 1.08 -11.83 -4.53
C VAL A 25 0.92 -11.31 -3.11
N ARG A 26 0.55 -10.04 -2.97
CA ARG A 26 0.35 -9.44 -1.67
C ARG A 26 -0.56 -8.22 -1.74
N PRO A 27 -1.12 -7.83 -0.59
CA PRO A 27 -1.95 -6.63 -0.57
C PRO A 27 -1.09 -5.38 -0.68
N VAL A 28 -1.61 -4.39 -1.39
CA VAL A 28 -0.97 -3.09 -1.57
C VAL A 28 -2.01 -1.98 -1.35
N ILE A 29 -1.56 -0.82 -0.87
CA ILE A 29 -2.42 0.34 -0.70
C ILE A 29 -2.17 1.30 -1.85
N VAL A 30 -3.23 1.77 -2.49
CA VAL A 30 -3.13 2.76 -3.56
C VAL A 30 -2.90 4.13 -2.95
N VAL A 31 -1.79 4.78 -3.33
CA VAL A 31 -1.43 6.11 -2.83
C VAL A 31 -1.44 7.18 -3.93
N SER A 32 -1.54 6.79 -5.20
CA SER A 32 -1.67 7.74 -6.29
C SER A 32 -3.04 8.41 -6.26
N ASN A 33 -3.11 9.64 -6.77
CA ASN A 33 -4.36 10.39 -6.73
C ASN A 33 -5.41 9.80 -7.67
N ASN A 34 -6.67 10.11 -7.38
CA ASN A 34 -7.80 9.51 -8.09
C ASN A 34 -7.84 9.87 -9.58
N LYS A 35 -7.40 11.07 -9.93
CA LYS A 35 -7.35 11.48 -11.33
C LYS A 35 -6.36 10.62 -12.11
N ALA A 36 -5.17 10.42 -11.56
CA ALA A 36 -4.18 9.56 -12.17
C ALA A 36 -4.69 8.11 -12.24
N ASN A 37 -5.34 7.63 -11.19
CA ASN A 37 -5.86 6.27 -11.15
C ASN A 37 -6.93 6.03 -12.23
N THR A 38 -7.68 7.07 -12.58
CA THR A 38 -8.72 6.98 -13.59
C THR A 38 -8.17 6.91 -15.00
N TYR A 39 -7.13 7.70 -15.28
CA TYR A 39 -6.67 7.89 -16.67
C TYR A 39 -5.37 7.15 -16.99
N SER A 40 -4.66 6.66 -15.99
CA SER A 40 -3.39 5.99 -16.22
C SER A 40 -3.54 4.48 -16.08
N SER A 41 -2.75 3.75 -16.87
CA SER A 41 -2.61 2.30 -16.71
C SER A 41 -1.57 1.92 -15.64
N VAL A 42 -0.99 2.92 -14.99
CA VAL A 42 0.01 2.75 -13.93
C VAL A 42 -0.48 3.46 -12.68
N ILE A 43 -0.37 2.78 -11.55
CA ILE A 43 -0.75 3.33 -10.24
C ILE A 43 0.44 3.22 -9.29
N THR A 44 0.46 4.09 -8.29
CA THR A 44 1.50 4.05 -7.26
C THR A 44 0.91 3.40 -6.01
N VAL A 45 1.64 2.44 -5.48
CA VAL A 45 1.17 1.64 -4.34
C VAL A 45 2.26 1.46 -3.30
N VAL A 46 1.83 1.13 -2.08
CA VAL A 46 2.71 0.78 -0.96
C VAL A 46 2.38 -0.65 -0.55
N PRO A 47 3.36 -1.56 -0.55
CA PRO A 47 3.09 -2.94 -0.12
C PRO A 47 2.78 -3.04 1.36
N LEU A 48 1.93 -4.01 1.70
CA LEU A 48 1.63 -4.38 3.08
C LEU A 48 2.27 -5.72 3.41
N THR A 49 2.66 -5.89 4.67
CA THR A 49 3.10 -7.19 5.18
C THR A 49 2.48 -7.43 6.55
N SER A 50 2.01 -8.65 6.78
CA SER A 50 1.53 -9.06 8.09
C SER A 50 2.64 -9.62 8.98
N ARG A 51 3.85 -9.74 8.44
CA ARG A 51 5.00 -10.29 9.19
C ARG A 51 5.71 -9.20 9.99
N ILE A 52 4.95 -8.55 10.87
CA ILE A 52 5.48 -7.43 11.63
C ILE A 52 6.57 -7.84 12.61
N TYR A 53 6.53 -9.08 13.09
CA TYR A 53 7.50 -9.59 14.05
C TYR A 53 8.86 -9.93 13.42
N LYS A 54 8.91 -10.10 12.10
CA LYS A 54 10.15 -10.40 11.38
C LYS A 54 10.84 -9.17 10.82
N LYS A 55 10.14 -8.06 10.77
CA LYS A 55 10.67 -6.80 10.26
C LYS A 55 11.04 -5.90 11.42
N ARG A 56 12.24 -5.32 11.35
CA ARG A 56 12.59 -4.29 12.31
C ARG A 56 11.69 -3.08 12.06
N TYR A 57 11.27 -2.48 13.15
CA TYR A 57 10.50 -1.24 13.04
C TYR A 57 11.42 -0.15 12.48
N LEU A 58 11.00 0.43 11.36
CA LEU A 58 11.69 1.55 10.73
C LEU A 58 10.77 2.77 10.75
N PRO A 59 11.33 3.99 10.79
CA PRO A 59 10.48 5.19 10.76
C PRO A 59 9.58 5.27 9.53
N THR A 60 9.97 4.61 8.43
CA THR A 60 9.19 4.60 7.20
C THR A 60 8.12 3.51 7.18
N HIS A 61 8.07 2.65 8.19
CA HIS A 61 7.01 1.66 8.31
C HIS A 61 5.84 2.25 9.06
N VAL A 62 4.65 2.05 8.55
CA VAL A 62 3.42 2.52 9.18
C VAL A 62 2.58 1.32 9.58
N PHE A 63 2.35 1.15 10.88
CA PHE A 63 1.47 0.09 11.34
C PHE A 63 0.02 0.49 11.13
N ILE A 64 -0.76 -0.40 10.51
CA ILE A 64 -2.17 -0.20 10.27
C ILE A 64 -2.92 -1.33 10.98
N SER A 65 -3.73 -0.95 11.97
CA SER A 65 -4.55 -1.89 12.72
C SER A 65 -5.62 -2.49 11.82
N LYS A 66 -6.03 -3.72 12.13
CA LYS A 66 -7.16 -4.33 11.42
C LYS A 66 -8.45 -3.53 11.52
N TYR A 67 -8.56 -2.65 12.52
CA TYR A 67 -9.73 -1.80 12.72
C TYR A 67 -9.69 -0.55 11.84
N ASP A 68 -8.54 -0.24 11.27
CA ASP A 68 -8.35 0.94 10.43
C ASP A 68 -8.45 0.62 8.94
N MET A 69 -8.74 -0.61 8.60
CA MET A 69 -8.88 -1.03 7.22
C MET A 69 -9.92 -2.13 7.10
N THR A 70 -10.47 -2.28 5.89
CA THR A 70 -11.41 -3.36 5.57
C THR A 70 -10.74 -4.37 4.66
N GLY A 71 -11.20 -5.61 4.72
CA GLY A 71 -10.70 -6.66 3.83
C GLY A 71 -9.43 -7.34 4.29
N ILE A 72 -8.77 -6.81 5.32
CA ILE A 72 -7.56 -7.40 5.90
C ILE A 72 -7.87 -7.72 7.37
N ARG A 73 -7.61 -8.94 7.77
CA ARG A 73 -8.00 -9.44 9.10
C ARG A 73 -6.92 -9.28 10.16
N LYS A 74 -5.69 -8.96 9.76
CA LYS A 74 -4.57 -8.81 10.67
C LYS A 74 -3.97 -7.42 10.54
N GLY A 75 -3.51 -6.86 11.64
CA GLY A 75 -2.69 -5.66 11.58
C GLY A 75 -1.50 -5.90 10.66
N SER A 76 -1.12 -4.87 9.92
CA SER A 76 -0.08 -4.99 8.91
C SER A 76 0.82 -3.77 8.95
N LEU A 77 2.05 -3.94 8.44
CA LEU A 77 2.95 -2.81 8.20
C LEU A 77 2.84 -2.38 6.76
N ALA A 78 2.64 -1.09 6.56
CA ALA A 78 2.76 -0.47 5.24
C ALA A 78 4.22 -0.06 5.07
N LEU A 79 4.86 -0.60 4.04
CA LEU A 79 6.29 -0.42 3.81
C LEU A 79 6.51 0.80 2.92
N ALA A 80 6.40 1.99 3.53
CA ALA A 80 6.41 3.24 2.77
C ALA A 80 7.72 3.46 2.00
N GLU A 81 8.83 2.91 2.47
CA GLU A 81 10.11 3.00 1.75
C GLU A 81 10.11 2.15 0.48
N GLN A 82 9.14 1.25 0.34
CA GLN A 82 9.02 0.39 -0.84
C GLN A 82 7.89 0.81 -1.77
N VAL A 83 7.52 2.09 -1.70
CA VAL A 83 6.54 2.64 -2.64
C VAL A 83 6.99 2.35 -4.08
N MET A 84 6.04 1.90 -4.91
CA MET A 84 6.37 1.50 -6.27
C MET A 84 5.21 1.80 -7.21
N SER A 85 5.53 1.89 -8.50
CA SER A 85 4.52 2.02 -9.55
C SER A 85 4.31 0.65 -10.18
N ILE A 86 3.06 0.28 -10.33
CA ILE A 86 2.70 -1.00 -10.96
C ILE A 86 1.67 -0.76 -12.05
N SER A 87 1.65 -1.68 -13.02
CA SER A 87 0.61 -1.70 -14.04
C SER A 87 -0.70 -2.16 -13.41
N THR A 88 -1.81 -1.59 -13.84
CA THR A 88 -3.12 -2.05 -13.40
C THR A 88 -3.37 -3.50 -13.78
N LYS A 89 -2.62 -4.04 -14.75
CA LYS A 89 -2.69 -5.45 -15.13
C LYS A 89 -2.18 -6.39 -14.04
N CYS A 90 -1.41 -5.88 -13.10
CA CYS A 90 -0.92 -6.67 -11.96
C CYS A 90 -1.99 -6.87 -10.89
N ILE A 91 -3.09 -6.14 -10.95
CA ILE A 91 -4.14 -6.19 -9.94
C ILE A 91 -4.99 -7.43 -10.14
N ILE A 92 -5.12 -8.21 -9.06
CA ILE A 92 -5.94 -9.42 -9.08
C ILE A 92 -7.37 -9.08 -8.68
N GLU A 93 -7.53 -8.38 -7.56
CA GLU A 93 -8.86 -7.98 -7.09
C GLU A 93 -8.75 -6.85 -6.06
N LYS A 94 -9.85 -6.16 -5.84
CA LYS A 94 -9.95 -5.19 -4.77
C LYS A 94 -10.26 -5.93 -3.47
N CYS A 95 -9.47 -5.64 -2.45
CA CYS A 95 -9.55 -6.30 -1.15
C CYS A 95 -10.37 -5.48 -0.15
N GLY A 96 -10.14 -4.17 -0.09
CA GLY A 96 -10.80 -3.30 0.87
C GLY A 96 -10.27 -1.88 0.79
N ARG A 97 -10.34 -1.17 1.90
CA ARG A 97 -9.86 0.22 2.00
C ARG A 97 -9.22 0.47 3.35
N VAL A 98 -8.30 1.43 3.40
CA VAL A 98 -7.79 1.97 4.67
C VAL A 98 -8.58 3.24 5.02
N ASN A 99 -8.61 3.56 6.31
CA ASN A 99 -9.26 4.79 6.72
C ASN A 99 -8.37 6.00 6.38
N LYS A 100 -8.97 7.18 6.46
CA LYS A 100 -8.29 8.43 6.09
C LYS A 100 -7.09 8.71 6.98
N TRP A 101 -7.19 8.39 8.26
CA TRP A 101 -6.11 8.63 9.23
C TRP A 101 -4.85 7.84 8.87
N SER A 102 -5.01 6.53 8.61
CA SER A 102 -3.88 5.69 8.25
C SER A 102 -3.26 6.11 6.93
N LEU A 103 -4.10 6.49 5.97
CA LEU A 103 -3.62 6.98 4.69
C LEU A 103 -2.79 8.25 4.87
N CYS A 104 -3.22 9.16 5.73
CA CYS A 104 -2.46 10.37 6.05
C CYS A 104 -1.07 10.05 6.60
N LEU A 105 -0.97 9.04 7.45
CA LEU A 105 0.32 8.65 8.02
C LEU A 105 1.33 8.24 6.95
N LEU A 106 0.88 7.65 5.86
CA LEU A 106 1.75 7.28 4.76
C LEU A 106 2.35 8.49 4.06
N TYR A 107 1.65 9.61 4.06
CA TYR A 107 2.12 10.83 3.40
C TYR A 107 2.96 11.73 4.31
N THR A 108 2.85 11.58 5.62
CA THR A 108 3.59 12.41 6.55
C THR A 108 4.95 11.86 6.94
N SER A 109 5.19 10.59 6.71
CA SER A 109 6.45 9.93 7.05
C SER A 109 7.27 9.74 5.79
N PRO A 110 8.61 10.05 5.81
CA PRO A 110 9.36 10.64 6.92
C PRO A 110 9.27 12.17 7.00
N SER A 111 8.69 12.82 6.00
CA SER A 111 8.58 14.28 5.96
C SER A 111 7.22 14.73 6.47
N PRO A 112 7.14 15.71 7.37
CA PRO A 112 5.86 16.24 7.80
C PRO A 112 5.10 16.87 6.63
N ARG A 113 3.83 16.53 6.51
CA ARG A 113 2.92 17.10 5.53
C ARG A 113 1.54 17.19 6.14
N ASP A 114 0.79 18.17 5.68
CA ASP A 114 -0.60 18.27 6.08
C ASP A 114 -1.41 17.18 5.41
N CYS A 115 -2.24 16.53 6.19
CA CYS A 115 -3.18 15.54 5.70
C CYS A 115 -4.53 16.21 5.52
N SER A 116 -4.69 16.82 4.40
CA SER A 116 -5.97 17.50 4.09
C SER A 116 -6.88 16.66 3.22
#